data_09eb690357700da0c36d6aa2cd98a5e7
#
_entry.id   09eb690357700da0c36d6aa2cd98a5e7
#
_cell.length_a   1.000
_cell.length_b   1.000
_cell.length_c   1.000
_cell.angle_alpha   90.00
_cell.angle_beta   90.00
_cell.angle_gamma   90.00
#
_symmetry.space_group_name_H-M   'P 1'
#
loop_
_entity.id
_entity.type
_entity.pdbx_description
1 polymer ?
#
loop_
_entity_poly.entity_id
_entity_poly.type
_entity_poly.pdbx_seq_one_letter_code
_entity_poly.pdbx_strand_id
1 'polypeptide(L)'
;MKIAIVGAGISGISTALELARDGHQVTVYEQMNAAAEDASFAPGGWLSPVAAHSMAVPGGGMPLKHLKKGRGLLQAPGMIGSATWRWMRQWKKHEKLASKNDYALLQALHHLDQYSSSLRWQNCEDTEIAAERKTGNLVLLRTPQETEYWNALIAQLHSQHVRCELLSAPQVQAMEPGLGQEISWLNAVHFPDGECINPRLWAHYLRLQAQDMGVLFRTGAQVQKIHTQPPGVEIAGQLRPADAVIICTGANVQLLQSLQLPLPLMPVWGYSVTAPVRDPLLAPRSAIMDWAQQATISRMGQRVRITAGMEMASTAGAAHHTPTLQRMYRLLNDWFPGGVHLSSPQVQVWRGARAYLPDGLPAVGATKHPGVWLNLAHGSHGASIAAGCARALADMIGRQPPAIDMQAFSPLRF
;
A
#
# COMPACT_ATOMS: atom_id res chain seq x y z
N MET A 1 19.50 -13.14 -17.77
CA MET A 1 19.74 -13.79 -16.46
C MET A 1 18.53 -14.65 -16.10
N LYS A 2 18.74 -15.71 -15.31
CA LYS A 2 17.67 -16.47 -14.65
C LYS A 2 17.40 -15.83 -13.30
N ILE A 3 16.19 -15.34 -13.07
CA ILE A 3 15.84 -14.60 -11.84
C ILE A 3 14.70 -15.31 -11.11
N ALA A 4 14.90 -15.55 -9.81
CA ALA A 4 13.88 -16.08 -8.92
C ALA A 4 13.28 -14.94 -8.10
N ILE A 5 11.95 -14.77 -8.12
CA ILE A 5 11.22 -13.82 -7.28
C ILE A 5 10.43 -14.61 -6.24
N VAL A 6 10.53 -14.20 -4.97
CA VAL A 6 9.80 -14.83 -3.87
C VAL A 6 8.66 -13.93 -3.42
N GLY A 7 7.43 -14.36 -3.67
CA GLY A 7 6.19 -13.64 -3.41
C GLY A 7 5.54 -13.06 -4.67
N ALA A 8 4.26 -13.38 -4.88
CA ALA A 8 3.43 -12.90 -5.99
C ALA A 8 2.39 -11.86 -5.53
N GLY A 9 2.74 -10.98 -4.60
CA GLY A 9 2.01 -9.74 -4.34
C GLY A 9 2.24 -8.72 -5.45
N ILE A 10 1.61 -7.54 -5.36
CA ILE A 10 1.74 -6.49 -6.38
C ILE A 10 3.20 -6.12 -6.68
N SER A 11 4.07 -6.06 -5.65
CA SER A 11 5.49 -5.74 -5.83
C SER A 11 6.24 -6.83 -6.60
N GLY A 12 6.00 -8.11 -6.28
CA GLY A 12 6.63 -9.23 -6.98
C GLY A 12 6.16 -9.35 -8.44
N ILE A 13 4.86 -9.15 -8.68
CA ILE A 13 4.27 -9.19 -10.03
C ILE A 13 4.83 -8.04 -10.88
N SER A 14 4.84 -6.79 -10.35
CA SER A 14 5.39 -5.65 -11.08
C SER A 14 6.89 -5.83 -11.36
N THR A 15 7.65 -6.35 -10.40
CA THR A 15 9.08 -6.65 -10.60
C THR A 15 9.30 -7.70 -11.68
N ALA A 16 8.47 -8.75 -11.69
CA ALA A 16 8.55 -9.81 -12.69
C ALA A 16 8.28 -9.27 -14.10
N LEU A 17 7.29 -8.40 -14.24
CA LEU A 17 6.94 -7.77 -15.51
C LEU A 17 8.09 -6.89 -16.03
N GLU A 18 8.66 -6.02 -15.19
CA GLU A 18 9.74 -5.13 -15.61
C GLU A 18 11.01 -5.91 -16.01
N LEU A 19 11.36 -6.95 -15.25
CA LEU A 19 12.49 -7.80 -15.60
C LEU A 19 12.27 -8.62 -16.87
N ALA A 20 11.04 -9.07 -17.13
CA ALA A 20 10.71 -9.74 -18.38
C ALA A 20 10.79 -8.78 -19.58
N ARG A 21 10.40 -7.51 -19.42
CA ARG A 21 10.58 -6.46 -20.42
C ARG A 21 12.07 -6.26 -20.79
N ASP A 22 12.94 -6.41 -19.80
CA ASP A 22 14.41 -6.34 -20.01
C ASP A 22 15.01 -7.67 -20.56
N GLY A 23 14.18 -8.65 -20.92
CA GLY A 23 14.59 -9.91 -21.53
C GLY A 23 15.17 -10.95 -20.55
N HIS A 24 14.87 -10.82 -19.24
CA HIS A 24 15.29 -11.82 -18.24
C HIS A 24 14.33 -13.01 -18.20
N GLN A 25 14.84 -14.19 -17.85
CA GLN A 25 14.04 -15.39 -17.59
C GLN A 25 13.60 -15.36 -16.11
N VAL A 26 12.31 -15.09 -15.88
CA VAL A 26 11.79 -14.86 -14.53
C VAL A 26 10.88 -16.01 -14.09
N THR A 27 11.10 -16.50 -12.87
CA THR A 27 10.20 -17.41 -12.18
C THR A 27 9.78 -16.81 -10.84
N VAL A 28 8.47 -16.67 -10.63
CA VAL A 28 7.88 -16.18 -9.37
C VAL A 28 7.39 -17.37 -8.56
N TYR A 29 7.80 -17.48 -7.32
CA TYR A 29 7.38 -18.50 -6.36
C TYR A 29 6.46 -17.86 -5.32
N GLU A 30 5.25 -18.43 -5.18
CA GLU A 30 4.22 -17.96 -4.27
C GLU A 30 3.74 -19.11 -3.37
N GLN A 31 3.70 -18.87 -2.07
CA GLN A 31 3.25 -19.89 -1.10
C GLN A 31 1.74 -20.13 -1.13
N MET A 32 0.96 -19.10 -1.49
CA MET A 32 -0.49 -19.20 -1.63
C MET A 32 -0.87 -19.92 -2.94
N ASN A 33 -2.13 -20.36 -3.04
CA ASN A 33 -2.61 -21.07 -4.22
C ASN A 33 -2.86 -20.14 -5.44
N ALA A 34 -2.92 -18.84 -5.19
CA ALA A 34 -3.01 -17.84 -6.25
C ALA A 34 -2.17 -16.59 -5.92
N ALA A 35 -1.91 -15.77 -6.93
CA ALA A 35 -1.23 -14.49 -6.77
C ALA A 35 -2.15 -13.45 -6.13
N ALA A 36 -1.57 -12.48 -5.42
CA ALA A 36 -2.25 -11.37 -4.76
C ALA A 36 -3.29 -11.78 -3.69
N GLU A 37 -3.08 -12.88 -2.99
CA GLU A 37 -4.02 -13.38 -1.96
C GLU A 37 -3.68 -12.92 -0.52
N ASP A 38 -2.60 -12.20 -0.30
CA ASP A 38 -2.25 -11.59 1.00
C ASP A 38 -2.51 -10.08 0.97
N ALA A 39 -1.61 -9.24 1.38
CA ALA A 39 -1.78 -7.78 1.48
C ALA A 39 -2.33 -7.12 0.20
N SER A 40 -2.10 -7.71 -0.97
CA SER A 40 -2.61 -7.25 -2.26
C SER A 40 -4.05 -7.69 -2.59
N PHE A 41 -4.69 -8.50 -1.74
CA PHE A 41 -6.01 -9.05 -2.01
C PHE A 41 -7.13 -7.99 -1.92
N ALA A 42 -7.16 -7.24 -0.81
CA ALA A 42 -8.26 -6.32 -0.54
C ALA A 42 -7.83 -4.96 0.05
N PRO A 43 -6.79 -4.30 -0.48
CA PRO A 43 -6.47 -2.94 -0.08
C PRO A 43 -7.51 -1.94 -0.61
N GLY A 44 -7.49 -0.71 -0.08
CA GLY A 44 -8.49 0.33 -0.38
C GLY A 44 -8.48 0.89 -1.80
N GLY A 45 -7.45 0.58 -2.59
CA GLY A 45 -7.36 1.01 -3.97
C GLY A 45 -7.09 2.51 -4.17
N TRP A 46 -6.86 3.23 -3.13
CA TRP A 46 -6.56 4.65 -3.16
C TRP A 46 -5.16 4.91 -3.69
N LEU A 47 -5.05 5.63 -4.79
CA LEU A 47 -3.82 6.08 -5.40
C LEU A 47 -3.86 7.61 -5.47
N SER A 48 -3.42 8.26 -4.43
CA SER A 48 -3.27 9.71 -4.37
C SER A 48 -1.85 10.05 -3.94
N PRO A 49 -1.45 11.30 -4.09
CA PRO A 49 -0.16 11.74 -3.60
C PRO A 49 0.07 11.28 -2.17
N VAL A 50 1.21 10.71 -1.95
CA VAL A 50 1.61 10.00 -0.73
C VAL A 50 1.42 10.83 0.54
N ALA A 51 1.54 12.14 0.46
CA ALA A 51 1.34 13.04 1.58
C ALA A 51 -0.08 12.95 2.20
N ALA A 52 -1.09 12.57 1.43
CA ALA A 52 -2.46 12.41 1.93
C ALA A 52 -2.66 11.14 2.78
N HIS A 53 -1.72 10.18 2.72
CA HIS A 53 -1.87 8.86 3.33
C HIS A 53 -0.99 8.63 4.55
N SER A 54 -0.17 9.57 4.92
CA SER A 54 1.00 9.24 5.67
C SER A 54 0.84 9.21 7.18
N MET A 55 -0.16 8.51 7.69
CA MET A 55 -0.16 8.13 9.12
C MET A 55 1.00 7.22 9.50
N ALA A 56 1.55 6.49 8.55
CA ALA A 56 2.65 5.56 8.80
C ALA A 56 4.03 6.13 8.48
N VAL A 57 4.09 7.27 7.80
CA VAL A 57 5.36 7.96 7.56
C VAL A 57 5.61 8.94 8.70
N PRO A 58 6.76 8.88 9.37
CA PRO A 58 7.14 9.87 10.36
C PRO A 58 7.05 11.30 9.79
N GLY A 59 6.34 12.19 10.48
CA GLY A 59 6.05 13.54 10.00
C GLY A 59 4.84 13.69 9.10
N GLY A 60 4.18 12.60 8.75
CA GLY A 60 3.03 12.57 7.83
C GLY A 60 1.67 12.85 8.42
N GLY A 61 1.56 13.61 9.45
CA GLY A 61 0.33 14.31 9.73
C GLY A 61 -0.53 13.92 10.90
N MET A 62 -0.33 12.81 11.61
CA MET A 62 -1.01 12.62 12.90
C MET A 62 -0.01 12.40 14.03
N PRO A 63 0.12 13.35 14.97
CA PRO A 63 0.87 13.10 16.19
C PRO A 63 0.29 11.89 16.93
N LEU A 64 1.15 11.03 17.47
CA LEU A 64 0.77 9.90 18.35
C LEU A 64 -0.21 10.28 19.47
N LYS A 65 -0.34 11.56 19.78
CA LYS A 65 -1.34 12.12 20.72
C LYS A 65 -2.78 11.79 20.32
N HIS A 66 -3.07 11.68 19.01
CA HIS A 66 -4.40 11.33 18.51
C HIS A 66 -4.67 9.82 18.61
N LEU A 67 -3.63 9.00 18.67
CA LEU A 67 -3.72 7.55 18.86
C LEU A 67 -4.21 7.17 20.26
N LYS A 68 -3.83 7.94 21.30
CA LYS A 68 -4.25 7.70 22.70
C LYS A 68 -5.73 7.96 22.97
N LYS A 69 -6.42 8.71 22.12
CA LYS A 69 -7.85 9.09 22.32
C LYS A 69 -8.85 8.18 21.62
N GLY A 70 -8.45 7.03 21.09
CA GLY A 70 -9.35 6.09 20.41
C GLY A 70 -10.00 6.63 19.13
N ARG A 71 -9.53 7.77 18.62
CA ARG A 71 -10.01 8.40 17.38
C ARG A 71 -9.31 7.87 16.14
N GLY A 72 -8.10 7.38 16.28
CA GLY A 72 -7.37 6.68 15.23
C GLY A 72 -7.44 5.17 15.45
N LEU A 73 -7.42 4.42 14.38
CA LEU A 73 -7.51 2.96 14.40
C LEU A 73 -6.16 2.28 14.63
N LEU A 74 -5.18 3.00 15.21
CA LEU A 74 -3.96 2.36 15.68
C LEU A 74 -4.27 1.63 16.99
N GLN A 75 -4.14 0.34 16.97
CA GLN A 75 -4.32 -0.53 18.12
C GLN A 75 -3.07 -1.37 18.32
N ALA A 76 -2.68 -1.53 19.57
CA ALA A 76 -1.73 -2.54 19.97
C ALA A 76 -2.48 -3.48 20.93
N PRO A 77 -3.20 -4.50 20.41
CA PRO A 77 -3.91 -5.44 21.26
C PRO A 77 -2.91 -6.27 22.06
N GLY A 78 -3.10 -6.31 23.37
CA GLY A 78 -2.27 -7.09 24.27
C GLY A 78 -1.00 -6.37 24.76
N MET A 79 -0.14 -7.13 25.44
CA MET A 79 1.16 -6.61 25.91
C MET A 79 2.07 -6.32 24.71
N ILE A 80 2.55 -5.10 24.63
CA ILE A 80 3.51 -4.67 23.60
C ILE A 80 4.82 -5.42 23.84
N GLY A 81 5.18 -6.32 22.94
CA GLY A 81 6.44 -7.05 22.99
C GLY A 81 7.66 -6.12 22.80
N SER A 82 8.82 -6.56 23.25
CA SER A 82 10.06 -5.80 23.16
C SER A 82 10.44 -5.38 21.73
N ALA A 83 10.10 -6.19 20.73
CA ALA A 83 10.33 -5.88 19.32
C ALA A 83 9.45 -4.72 18.83
N THR A 84 8.15 -4.74 19.15
CA THR A 84 7.21 -3.65 18.82
C THR A 84 7.63 -2.36 19.53
N TRP A 85 8.05 -2.44 20.79
CA TRP A 85 8.52 -1.27 21.54
C TRP A 85 9.78 -0.66 20.91
N ARG A 86 10.77 -1.49 20.51
CA ARG A 86 11.98 -1.04 19.81
C ARG A 86 11.62 -0.36 18.48
N TRP A 87 10.73 -0.96 17.71
CA TRP A 87 10.27 -0.39 16.44
C TRP A 87 9.59 0.97 16.65
N MET A 88 8.67 1.08 17.60
CA MET A 88 7.99 2.34 17.94
C MET A 88 8.98 3.42 18.40
N ARG A 89 10.05 3.06 19.11
CA ARG A 89 11.11 4.01 19.51
C ARG A 89 11.88 4.54 18.30
N GLN A 90 12.20 3.68 17.33
CA GLN A 90 12.84 4.09 16.08
C GLN A 90 11.90 4.97 15.26
N TRP A 91 10.66 4.58 15.11
CA TRP A 91 9.64 5.36 14.41
C TRP A 91 9.48 6.77 15.01
N LYS A 92 9.43 6.90 16.35
CA LYS A 92 9.40 8.20 17.03
C LYS A 92 10.66 9.04 16.77
N LYS A 93 11.82 8.41 16.62
CA LYS A 93 13.06 9.12 16.27
C LYS A 93 12.94 9.75 14.87
N HIS A 94 12.44 8.99 13.90
CA HIS A 94 12.19 9.50 12.55
C HIS A 94 11.09 10.58 12.52
N GLU A 95 10.02 10.43 13.29
CA GLU A 95 8.97 11.44 13.46
C GLU A 95 9.54 12.78 13.97
N LYS A 96 10.42 12.75 14.95
CA LYS A 96 11.08 13.96 15.48
C LYS A 96 12.02 14.61 14.48
N LEU A 97 12.71 13.82 13.65
CA LEU A 97 13.57 14.35 12.59
C LEU A 97 12.73 15.02 11.50
N ALA A 98 11.66 14.36 11.06
CA ALA A 98 10.75 14.91 10.07
C ALA A 98 10.03 16.20 10.55
N SER A 99 9.70 16.30 11.84
CA SER A 99 9.08 17.51 12.41
C SER A 99 10.00 18.73 12.48
N LYS A 100 11.32 18.56 12.27
CA LYS A 100 12.33 19.65 12.27
C LYS A 100 12.62 20.22 10.88
N ASN A 101 11.68 20.15 9.94
CA ASN A 101 11.82 20.58 8.54
C ASN A 101 12.62 19.63 7.63
N ASP A 102 12.91 18.43 8.06
CA ASP A 102 13.52 17.43 7.18
C ASP A 102 12.44 16.65 6.41
N TYR A 103 11.86 17.30 5.41
CA TYR A 103 10.88 16.70 4.50
C TYR A 103 11.52 15.74 3.48
N ALA A 104 12.83 15.48 3.57
CA ALA A 104 13.57 14.69 2.58
C ALA A 104 12.96 13.31 2.36
N LEU A 105 12.51 12.63 3.43
CA LEU A 105 11.85 11.31 3.32
C LEU A 105 10.52 11.40 2.58
N LEU A 106 9.72 12.42 2.87
CA LEU A 106 8.44 12.65 2.18
C LEU A 106 8.66 13.03 0.72
N GLN A 107 9.68 13.84 0.42
CA GLN A 107 10.04 14.19 -0.95
C GLN A 107 10.51 12.97 -1.73
N ALA A 108 11.38 12.13 -1.16
CA ALA A 108 11.83 10.90 -1.81
C ALA A 108 10.63 10.00 -2.15
N LEU A 109 9.71 9.81 -1.21
CA LEU A 109 8.51 9.00 -1.43
C LEU A 109 7.58 9.63 -2.46
N HIS A 110 7.46 10.96 -2.48
CA HIS A 110 6.69 11.69 -3.48
C HIS A 110 7.29 11.55 -4.89
N HIS A 111 8.60 11.71 -5.05
CA HIS A 111 9.28 11.49 -6.33
C HIS A 111 9.08 10.05 -6.83
N LEU A 112 9.17 9.07 -5.93
CA LEU A 112 8.91 7.67 -6.27
C LEU A 112 7.45 7.46 -6.70
N ASP A 113 6.47 8.09 -6.03
CA ASP A 113 5.05 7.99 -6.39
C ASP A 113 4.77 8.66 -7.75
N GLN A 114 5.33 9.84 -8.02
CA GLN A 114 5.23 10.50 -9.32
C GLN A 114 5.83 9.64 -10.43
N TYR A 115 7.02 9.10 -10.22
CA TYR A 115 7.66 8.19 -11.16
C TYR A 115 6.82 6.94 -11.39
N SER A 116 6.33 6.33 -10.34
CA SER A 116 5.43 5.17 -10.43
C SER A 116 4.14 5.48 -11.18
N SER A 117 3.56 6.66 -10.95
CA SER A 117 2.35 7.11 -11.65
C SER A 117 2.59 7.28 -13.15
N SER A 118 3.74 7.80 -13.57
CA SER A 118 4.11 7.93 -14.99
C SER A 118 4.26 6.59 -15.71
N LEU A 119 4.59 5.52 -14.97
CA LEU A 119 4.78 4.16 -15.50
C LEU A 119 3.52 3.30 -15.44
N ARG A 120 2.65 3.53 -14.45
CA ARG A 120 1.55 2.62 -14.06
C ARG A 120 0.66 2.22 -15.21
N TRP A 121 0.30 3.17 -16.06
CA TRP A 121 -0.65 2.96 -17.15
C TRP A 121 0.02 2.79 -18.50
N GLN A 122 1.34 2.76 -18.56
CA GLN A 122 2.05 2.47 -19.80
C GLN A 122 1.66 1.08 -20.33
N ASN A 123 1.29 1.02 -21.60
CA ASN A 123 0.83 -0.20 -22.27
C ASN A 123 -0.48 -0.79 -21.70
N CYS A 124 -1.30 0.02 -21.05
CA CYS A 124 -2.65 -0.35 -20.64
C CYS A 124 -3.66 0.41 -21.51
N GLU A 125 -4.32 -0.27 -22.44
CA GLU A 125 -5.27 0.33 -23.39
C GLU A 125 -6.56 0.78 -22.70
N ASP A 126 -7.07 -0.02 -21.77
CA ASP A 126 -8.30 0.28 -21.03
C ASP A 126 -8.09 0.08 -19.52
N THR A 127 -7.91 1.20 -18.83
CA THR A 127 -7.68 1.20 -17.39
C THR A 127 -8.94 0.89 -16.58
N GLU A 128 -10.13 1.08 -17.15
CA GLU A 128 -11.37 0.70 -16.48
C GLU A 128 -11.55 -0.82 -16.48
N ILE A 129 -11.30 -1.47 -17.59
CA ILE A 129 -11.32 -2.95 -17.69
C ILE A 129 -10.21 -3.54 -16.85
N ALA A 130 -8.99 -3.03 -16.96
CA ALA A 130 -7.83 -3.59 -16.27
C ALA A 130 -7.84 -3.40 -14.74
N ALA A 131 -8.49 -2.35 -14.24
CA ALA A 131 -8.38 -1.96 -12.84
C ALA A 131 -9.65 -1.33 -12.22
N GLU A 132 -10.75 -1.23 -12.92
CA GLU A 132 -11.95 -0.46 -12.49
C GLU A 132 -11.59 0.97 -12.06
N ARG A 133 -10.67 1.60 -12.80
CA ARG A 133 -10.08 2.90 -12.45
C ARG A 133 -11.12 4.00 -12.44
N LYS A 134 -11.09 4.82 -11.38
CA LYS A 134 -11.83 6.09 -11.25
C LYS A 134 -10.85 7.19 -10.87
N THR A 135 -11.19 8.43 -11.19
CA THR A 135 -10.38 9.61 -10.87
C THR A 135 -11.11 10.55 -9.92
N GLY A 136 -10.35 11.43 -9.27
CA GLY A 136 -10.85 12.40 -8.30
C GLY A 136 -11.07 11.77 -6.93
N ASN A 137 -10.18 12.06 -5.99
CA ASN A 137 -10.28 11.57 -4.61
C ASN A 137 -10.59 12.75 -3.68
N LEU A 138 -11.37 12.48 -2.63
CA LEU A 138 -11.77 13.47 -1.63
C LEU A 138 -11.29 13.08 -0.23
N VAL A 139 -10.63 14.01 0.47
CA VAL A 139 -10.30 13.84 1.90
C VAL A 139 -11.25 14.71 2.70
N LEU A 140 -12.19 14.08 3.41
CA LEU A 140 -13.23 14.75 4.18
C LEU A 140 -12.70 15.20 5.54
N LEU A 141 -12.91 16.46 5.88
CA LEU A 141 -12.42 17.12 7.10
C LEU A 141 -13.62 17.47 8.00
N ARG A 142 -13.51 17.12 9.29
CA ARG A 142 -14.60 17.27 10.24
C ARG A 142 -14.48 18.48 11.16
N THR A 143 -13.26 19.00 11.35
CA THR A 143 -12.98 20.04 12.33
C THR A 143 -12.18 21.19 11.73
N PRO A 144 -12.28 22.43 12.31
CA PRO A 144 -11.45 23.55 11.88
C PRO A 144 -9.94 23.26 12.00
N GLN A 145 -9.53 22.50 13.01
CA GLN A 145 -8.12 22.13 13.21
C GLN A 145 -7.60 21.24 12.09
N GLU A 146 -8.44 20.32 11.58
CA GLU A 146 -8.09 19.50 10.41
C GLU A 146 -7.98 20.37 9.16
N THR A 147 -8.87 21.35 8.99
CA THR A 147 -8.81 22.30 7.87
C THR A 147 -7.54 23.15 7.93
N GLU A 148 -7.17 23.68 9.10
CA GLU A 148 -5.95 24.45 9.27
C GLU A 148 -4.70 23.63 8.94
N TYR A 149 -4.64 22.38 9.44
CA TYR A 149 -3.57 21.45 9.09
C TYR A 149 -3.47 21.23 7.59
N TRP A 150 -4.60 20.97 6.92
CA TRP A 150 -4.63 20.74 5.48
C TRP A 150 -4.32 21.97 4.65
N ASN A 151 -4.69 23.19 5.09
CA ASN A 151 -4.30 24.43 4.41
C ASN A 151 -2.78 24.57 4.33
N ALA A 152 -2.07 24.28 5.42
CA ALA A 152 -0.60 24.30 5.41
C ALA A 152 -0.01 23.21 4.48
N LEU A 153 -0.60 22.01 4.48
CA LEU A 153 -0.17 20.92 3.62
C LEU A 153 -0.47 21.18 2.13
N ILE A 154 -1.60 21.78 1.78
CA ILE A 154 -1.97 22.17 0.42
C ILE A 154 -0.92 23.12 -0.18
N ALA A 155 -0.49 24.12 0.59
CA ALA A 155 0.55 25.06 0.14
C ALA A 155 1.88 24.31 -0.19
N GLN A 156 2.24 23.33 0.63
CA GLN A 156 3.41 22.49 0.39
C GLN A 156 3.22 21.60 -0.85
N LEU A 157 2.05 20.96 -1.01
CA LEU A 157 1.73 20.11 -2.15
C LEU A 157 1.77 20.91 -3.46
N HIS A 158 1.27 22.14 -3.46
CA HIS A 158 1.35 23.04 -4.61
C HIS A 158 2.81 23.35 -5.00
N SER A 159 3.70 23.56 -4.02
CA SER A 159 5.13 23.76 -4.29
C SER A 159 5.81 22.52 -4.93
N GLN A 160 5.20 21.35 -4.79
CA GLN A 160 5.61 20.09 -5.40
C GLN A 160 4.81 19.74 -6.67
N HIS A 161 4.09 20.72 -7.24
CA HIS A 161 3.25 20.57 -8.44
C HIS A 161 2.11 19.54 -8.30
N VAL A 162 1.65 19.24 -7.08
CA VAL A 162 0.48 18.41 -6.83
C VAL A 162 -0.77 19.27 -6.93
N ARG A 163 -1.68 18.90 -7.82
CA ARG A 163 -2.99 19.57 -7.93
C ARG A 163 -3.90 19.10 -6.80
N CYS A 164 -4.29 20.02 -5.94
CA CYS A 164 -5.30 19.79 -4.91
C CYS A 164 -5.96 21.12 -4.53
N GLU A 165 -7.19 21.06 -4.06
CA GLU A 165 -7.97 22.23 -3.66
C GLU A 165 -8.88 21.94 -2.48
N LEU A 166 -9.16 22.95 -1.67
CA LEU A 166 -10.13 22.87 -0.60
C LEU A 166 -11.52 23.21 -1.14
N LEU A 167 -12.46 22.28 -1.03
CA LEU A 167 -13.85 22.42 -1.46
C LEU A 167 -14.77 22.62 -0.27
N SER A 168 -15.78 23.48 -0.45
CA SER A 168 -16.89 23.66 0.49
C SER A 168 -17.84 22.46 0.45
N ALA A 169 -18.63 22.27 1.52
CA ALA A 169 -19.61 21.20 1.61
C ALA A 169 -20.59 21.14 0.42
N PRO A 170 -21.17 22.27 -0.09
CA PRO A 170 -22.01 22.23 -1.28
C PRO A 170 -21.29 21.73 -2.55
N GLN A 171 -20.03 22.12 -2.75
CA GLN A 171 -19.23 21.65 -3.90
C GLN A 171 -18.98 20.15 -3.82
N VAL A 172 -18.61 19.65 -2.65
CA VAL A 172 -18.40 18.20 -2.42
C VAL A 172 -19.70 17.41 -2.60
N GLN A 173 -20.84 17.94 -2.10
CA GLN A 173 -22.14 17.28 -2.26
C GLN A 173 -22.57 17.20 -3.74
N ALA A 174 -22.20 18.17 -4.55
CA ALA A 174 -22.44 18.12 -6.00
C ALA A 174 -21.58 17.06 -6.69
N MET A 175 -20.35 16.83 -6.21
CA MET A 175 -19.45 15.79 -6.72
C MET A 175 -19.85 14.39 -6.26
N GLU A 176 -20.23 14.25 -4.98
CA GLU A 176 -20.62 12.99 -4.34
C GLU A 176 -22.04 13.10 -3.74
N PRO A 177 -23.10 13.04 -4.58
CA PRO A 177 -24.47 13.24 -4.13
C PRO A 177 -24.94 12.20 -3.11
N GLY A 178 -24.34 10.99 -3.12
CA GLY A 178 -24.65 9.92 -2.20
C GLY A 178 -24.11 10.11 -0.78
N LEU A 179 -23.31 11.17 -0.52
CA LEU A 179 -22.79 11.43 0.82
C LEU A 179 -23.90 11.69 1.82
N GLY A 180 -23.89 10.93 2.91
CA GLY A 180 -24.83 11.08 4.02
C GLY A 180 -24.65 12.39 4.77
N GLN A 181 -25.75 12.92 5.31
CA GLN A 181 -25.79 14.14 6.10
C GLN A 181 -25.73 13.89 7.60
N GLU A 182 -25.76 12.63 8.04
CA GLU A 182 -25.71 12.24 9.44
C GLU A 182 -24.35 12.52 10.10
N ILE A 183 -23.28 12.51 9.30
CA ILE A 183 -21.95 12.85 9.79
C ILE A 183 -21.70 14.34 9.56
N SER A 184 -21.40 15.06 10.64
CA SER A 184 -20.95 16.45 10.53
C SER A 184 -19.54 16.51 9.95
N TRP A 185 -19.37 17.22 8.85
CA TRP A 185 -18.10 17.55 8.20
C TRP A 185 -18.16 18.98 7.64
N LEU A 186 -17.00 19.61 7.47
CA LEU A 186 -16.91 21.03 7.13
C LEU A 186 -16.57 21.27 5.66
N ASN A 187 -15.57 20.57 5.18
CA ASN A 187 -15.00 20.73 3.84
C ASN A 187 -14.25 19.48 3.44
N ALA A 188 -13.73 19.46 2.22
CA ALA A 188 -12.87 18.37 1.76
C ALA A 188 -11.70 18.91 0.93
N VAL A 189 -10.58 18.18 0.96
CA VAL A 189 -9.50 18.37 0.00
C VAL A 189 -9.75 17.45 -1.19
N HIS A 190 -9.85 18.04 -2.37
CA HIS A 190 -10.00 17.33 -3.63
C HIS A 190 -8.66 17.17 -4.32
N PHE A 191 -8.39 15.96 -4.77
CA PHE A 191 -7.25 15.59 -5.62
C PHE A 191 -7.78 15.18 -6.99
N PRO A 192 -7.86 16.08 -7.99
CA PRO A 192 -8.43 15.75 -9.29
C PRO A 192 -7.66 14.64 -10.02
N ASP A 193 -6.35 14.57 -9.84
CA ASP A 193 -5.49 13.52 -10.38
C ASP A 193 -5.35 12.30 -9.46
N GLY A 194 -6.00 12.31 -8.30
CA GLY A 194 -6.08 11.17 -7.43
C GLY A 194 -6.88 10.05 -8.08
N GLU A 195 -6.43 8.81 -7.92
CA GLU A 195 -7.04 7.66 -8.56
C GLU A 195 -7.57 6.66 -7.52
N CYS A 196 -8.59 5.93 -7.91
CA CYS A 196 -9.08 4.75 -7.20
C CYS A 196 -9.09 3.57 -8.17
N ILE A 197 -8.58 2.42 -7.72
CA ILE A 197 -8.54 1.20 -8.51
C ILE A 197 -9.02 -0.01 -7.71
N ASN A 198 -9.29 -1.10 -8.39
CA ASN A 198 -9.35 -2.44 -7.79
C ASN A 198 -7.95 -3.08 -7.83
N PRO A 199 -7.19 -3.09 -6.70
CA PRO A 199 -5.80 -3.51 -6.73
C PRO A 199 -5.61 -5.00 -7.06
N ARG A 200 -6.59 -5.85 -6.72
CA ARG A 200 -6.54 -7.27 -7.05
C ARG A 200 -6.70 -7.49 -8.56
N LEU A 201 -7.64 -6.78 -9.18
CA LEU A 201 -7.85 -6.84 -10.63
C LEU A 201 -6.62 -6.33 -11.37
N TRP A 202 -6.05 -5.21 -10.93
CA TRP A 202 -4.81 -4.66 -11.47
C TRP A 202 -3.63 -5.63 -11.35
N ALA A 203 -3.44 -6.25 -10.17
CA ALA A 203 -2.41 -7.26 -9.99
C ALA A 203 -2.60 -8.47 -10.92
N HIS A 204 -3.87 -8.88 -11.14
CA HIS A 204 -4.19 -9.96 -12.08
C HIS A 204 -3.84 -9.58 -13.52
N TYR A 205 -4.20 -8.37 -13.94
CA TYR A 205 -3.87 -7.85 -15.27
C TYR A 205 -2.35 -7.82 -15.51
N LEU A 206 -1.58 -7.26 -14.58
CA LEU A 206 -0.12 -7.26 -14.68
C LEU A 206 0.48 -8.66 -14.70
N ARG A 207 -0.10 -9.61 -13.96
CA ARG A 207 0.33 -10.99 -13.96
C ARG A 207 0.12 -11.62 -15.33
N LEU A 208 -1.01 -11.39 -15.99
CA LEU A 208 -1.26 -11.88 -17.35
C LEU A 208 -0.25 -11.31 -18.33
N GLN A 209 -0.01 -10.00 -18.31
CA GLN A 209 1.03 -9.39 -19.13
C GLN A 209 2.42 -10.01 -18.91
N ALA A 210 2.79 -10.26 -17.65
CA ALA A 210 4.05 -10.91 -17.35
C ALA A 210 4.11 -12.35 -17.90
N GLN A 211 3.01 -13.10 -17.83
CA GLN A 211 2.92 -14.45 -18.39
C GLN A 211 3.04 -14.45 -19.93
N ASP A 212 2.43 -13.50 -20.60
CA ASP A 212 2.54 -13.34 -22.06
C ASP A 212 3.98 -13.04 -22.47
N MET A 213 4.77 -12.45 -21.59
CA MET A 213 6.22 -12.24 -21.76
C MET A 213 7.08 -13.43 -21.28
N GLY A 214 6.47 -14.57 -20.93
CA GLY A 214 7.17 -15.78 -20.57
C GLY A 214 7.51 -15.93 -19.08
N VAL A 215 7.00 -15.08 -18.20
CA VAL A 215 7.19 -15.25 -16.75
C VAL A 215 6.45 -16.49 -16.24
N LEU A 216 7.14 -17.31 -15.49
CA LEU A 216 6.57 -18.50 -14.86
C LEU A 216 6.11 -18.19 -13.44
N PHE A 217 4.82 -18.38 -13.14
CA PHE A 217 4.28 -18.30 -11.78
C PHE A 217 4.07 -19.71 -11.21
N ARG A 218 4.75 -19.99 -10.09
CA ARG A 218 4.67 -21.24 -9.33
C ARG A 218 3.95 -20.97 -8.02
N THR A 219 2.63 -21.16 -8.02
CA THR A 219 1.77 -21.05 -6.83
C THR A 219 1.78 -22.33 -5.99
N GLY A 220 1.43 -22.25 -4.70
CA GLY A 220 1.57 -23.34 -3.74
C GLY A 220 3.04 -23.75 -3.49
N ALA A 221 3.99 -22.89 -3.88
CA ALA A 221 5.43 -23.14 -3.82
C ALA A 221 6.07 -22.30 -2.71
N GLN A 222 6.08 -22.81 -1.48
CA GLN A 222 6.71 -22.14 -0.35
C GLN A 222 8.23 -22.25 -0.44
N VAL A 223 8.91 -21.10 -0.57
CA VAL A 223 10.36 -21.00 -0.46
C VAL A 223 10.74 -21.13 1.02
N GLN A 224 11.52 -22.15 1.33
CA GLN A 224 11.96 -22.47 2.69
C GLN A 224 13.29 -21.80 3.05
N LYS A 225 14.17 -21.64 2.04
CA LYS A 225 15.51 -21.07 2.23
C LYS A 225 15.97 -20.36 0.95
N ILE A 226 16.78 -19.33 1.12
CA ILE A 226 17.50 -18.67 0.04
C ILE A 226 18.97 -19.01 0.19
N HIS A 227 19.57 -19.50 -0.88
CA HIS A 227 20.99 -19.74 -1.00
C HIS A 227 21.65 -18.52 -1.63
N THR A 228 22.84 -18.19 -1.16
CA THR A 228 23.59 -16.99 -1.61
C THR A 228 24.82 -17.35 -2.44
N GLN A 229 25.30 -18.60 -2.35
CA GLN A 229 26.48 -19.09 -3.05
C GLN A 229 26.31 -20.59 -3.43
N PRO A 230 25.93 -20.89 -4.70
CA PRO A 230 25.37 -19.97 -5.71
C PRO A 230 23.98 -19.47 -5.30
N PRO A 231 23.51 -18.32 -5.86
CA PRO A 231 22.16 -17.83 -5.58
C PRO A 231 21.09 -18.82 -6.03
N GLY A 232 20.00 -18.92 -5.26
CA GLY A 232 18.89 -19.80 -5.57
C GLY A 232 17.88 -19.87 -4.45
N VAL A 233 16.77 -20.56 -4.69
CA VAL A 233 15.70 -20.79 -3.72
C VAL A 233 15.53 -22.28 -3.46
N GLU A 234 15.24 -22.65 -2.23
CA GLU A 234 14.95 -24.04 -1.83
C GLU A 234 13.45 -24.21 -1.62
N ILE A 235 12.88 -25.21 -2.31
CA ILE A 235 11.46 -25.54 -2.25
C ILE A 235 11.35 -27.07 -2.09
N ALA A 236 10.65 -27.51 -1.05
CA ALA A 236 10.50 -28.93 -0.72
C ALA A 236 11.85 -29.69 -0.67
N GLY A 237 12.88 -29.04 -0.09
CA GLY A 237 14.24 -29.61 0.03
C GLY A 237 15.05 -29.62 -1.28
N GLN A 238 14.53 -29.06 -2.36
CA GLN A 238 15.22 -29.01 -3.66
C GLN A 238 15.69 -27.59 -3.98
N LEU A 239 16.98 -27.45 -4.28
CA LEU A 239 17.55 -26.20 -4.75
C LEU A 239 17.10 -25.90 -6.19
N ARG A 240 16.60 -24.70 -6.42
CA ARG A 240 16.32 -24.09 -7.73
C ARG A 240 17.34 -22.98 -7.95
N PRO A 241 18.39 -23.21 -8.73
CA PRO A 241 19.43 -22.21 -8.95
C PRO A 241 18.92 -21.04 -9.78
N ALA A 242 19.44 -19.85 -9.48
CA ALA A 242 19.15 -18.63 -10.19
C ALA A 242 20.42 -17.73 -10.21
N ASP A 243 20.50 -16.79 -11.14
CA ASP A 243 21.58 -15.78 -11.17
C ASP A 243 21.31 -14.66 -10.15
N ALA A 244 20.04 -14.40 -9.85
CA ALA A 244 19.60 -13.48 -8.81
C ALA A 244 18.30 -13.96 -8.13
N VAL A 245 18.15 -13.58 -6.85
CA VAL A 245 16.94 -13.83 -6.05
C VAL A 245 16.40 -12.48 -5.56
N ILE A 246 15.12 -12.22 -5.78
CA ILE A 246 14.45 -11.00 -5.32
C ILE A 246 13.39 -11.36 -4.28
N ILE A 247 13.48 -10.75 -3.11
CA ILE A 247 12.57 -10.99 -2.00
C ILE A 247 11.45 -9.95 -2.02
N CYS A 248 10.21 -10.41 -2.28
CA CYS A 248 8.98 -9.62 -2.34
C CYS A 248 7.92 -10.16 -1.36
N THR A 249 8.34 -10.67 -0.21
CA THR A 249 7.51 -11.46 0.73
C THR A 249 6.59 -10.63 1.62
N GLY A 250 6.41 -9.34 1.34
CA GLY A 250 5.55 -8.46 2.13
C GLY A 250 5.96 -8.42 3.59
N ALA A 251 5.07 -8.81 4.50
CA ALA A 251 5.31 -8.80 5.95
C ALA A 251 5.98 -10.07 6.50
N ASN A 252 6.25 -11.07 5.66
CA ASN A 252 6.93 -12.29 6.11
C ASN A 252 8.45 -12.06 6.24
N VAL A 253 8.94 -12.10 7.47
CA VAL A 253 10.35 -11.82 7.83
C VAL A 253 11.24 -13.06 7.90
N GLN A 254 10.69 -14.27 7.81
CA GLN A 254 11.44 -15.51 8.06
C GLN A 254 12.67 -15.65 7.16
N LEU A 255 12.51 -15.39 5.86
CA LEU A 255 13.64 -15.46 4.92
C LEU A 255 14.68 -14.37 5.17
N LEU A 256 14.28 -13.17 5.62
CA LEU A 256 15.21 -12.10 5.98
C LEU A 256 16.03 -12.46 7.21
N GLN A 257 15.41 -13.09 8.21
CA GLN A 257 16.10 -13.56 9.42
C GLN A 257 17.12 -14.64 9.10
N SER A 258 16.77 -15.61 8.24
CA SER A 258 17.70 -16.67 7.81
C SER A 258 18.92 -16.13 7.06
N LEU A 259 18.78 -15.01 6.38
CA LEU A 259 19.86 -14.29 5.69
C LEU A 259 20.59 -13.29 6.60
N GLN A 260 20.22 -13.18 7.87
CA GLN A 260 20.78 -12.21 8.81
C GLN A 260 20.69 -10.77 8.27
N LEU A 261 19.58 -10.43 7.59
CA LEU A 261 19.29 -9.07 7.14
C LEU A 261 18.55 -8.34 8.26
N PRO A 262 19.15 -7.30 8.89
CA PRO A 262 18.65 -6.70 10.14
C PRO A 262 17.56 -5.66 9.90
N LEU A 263 16.63 -5.91 8.97
CA LEU A 263 15.56 -4.96 8.68
C LEU A 263 14.53 -4.95 9.81
N PRO A 264 14.27 -3.79 10.45
CA PRO A 264 13.27 -3.66 11.50
C PRO A 264 11.85 -3.58 10.90
N LEU A 265 11.44 -4.66 10.25
CA LEU A 265 10.16 -4.75 9.57
C LEU A 265 9.04 -5.06 10.57
N MET A 266 7.96 -4.27 10.51
CA MET A 266 6.77 -4.42 11.36
C MET A 266 5.55 -4.76 10.51
N PRO A 267 4.87 -5.88 10.76
CA PRO A 267 3.55 -6.14 10.21
C PRO A 267 2.52 -5.24 10.89
N VAL A 268 1.80 -4.45 10.10
CA VAL A 268 0.69 -3.63 10.56
C VAL A 268 -0.58 -4.11 9.87
N TRP A 269 -1.50 -4.65 10.66
CA TRP A 269 -2.72 -5.24 10.15
C TRP A 269 -3.78 -4.19 9.89
N GLY A 270 -4.39 -4.28 8.72
CA GLY A 270 -5.55 -3.49 8.34
C GLY A 270 -6.73 -4.38 8.01
N TYR A 271 -7.90 -3.78 7.95
CA TYR A 271 -9.17 -4.45 7.66
C TYR A 271 -9.82 -3.87 6.42
N SER A 272 -10.57 -4.68 5.70
CA SER A 272 -11.48 -4.21 4.68
C SER A 272 -12.84 -4.90 4.81
N VAL A 273 -13.89 -4.15 4.50
CA VAL A 273 -15.25 -4.65 4.31
C VAL A 273 -15.65 -4.27 2.89
N THR A 274 -16.00 -5.25 2.08
CA THR A 274 -16.44 -5.07 0.70
C THR A 274 -17.87 -5.55 0.59
N ALA A 275 -18.77 -4.67 0.13
CA ALA A 275 -20.19 -4.98 -0.03
C ALA A 275 -20.69 -4.61 -1.43
N PRO A 276 -21.74 -5.25 -1.96
CA PRO A 276 -22.35 -4.86 -3.22
C PRO A 276 -22.94 -3.46 -3.14
N VAL A 277 -22.92 -2.76 -4.27
CA VAL A 277 -23.70 -1.53 -4.48
C VAL A 277 -25.19 -1.89 -4.37
N ARG A 278 -25.95 -1.13 -3.57
CA ARG A 278 -27.40 -1.23 -3.47
C ARG A 278 -28.07 -0.29 -4.47
N ASP A 279 -27.71 0.97 -4.41
CA ASP A 279 -28.16 1.99 -5.35
C ASP A 279 -26.94 2.72 -5.93
N PRO A 280 -26.71 2.63 -7.27
CA PRO A 280 -25.59 3.28 -7.92
C PRO A 280 -25.56 4.81 -7.79
N LEU A 281 -26.72 5.45 -7.62
CA LEU A 281 -26.84 6.91 -7.47
C LEU A 281 -26.44 7.39 -6.06
N LEU A 282 -26.60 6.54 -5.07
CA LEU A 282 -26.29 6.79 -3.66
C LEU A 282 -24.93 6.21 -3.25
N ALA A 283 -24.28 5.42 -4.11
CA ALA A 283 -22.95 4.88 -3.87
C ALA A 283 -21.85 5.90 -4.22
N PRO A 284 -20.63 5.78 -3.65
CA PRO A 284 -19.53 6.67 -4.00
C PRO A 284 -19.26 6.65 -5.51
N ARG A 285 -18.93 7.80 -6.09
CA ARG A 285 -18.54 7.91 -7.50
C ARG A 285 -17.07 7.55 -7.71
N SER A 286 -16.22 7.89 -6.75
CA SER A 286 -14.79 7.59 -6.77
C SER A 286 -14.34 7.03 -5.42
N ALA A 287 -13.48 7.74 -4.71
CA ALA A 287 -13.03 7.37 -3.38
C ALA A 287 -13.03 8.57 -2.44
N ILE A 288 -13.44 8.34 -1.22
CA ILE A 288 -13.34 9.31 -0.13
C ILE A 288 -12.46 8.76 0.99
N MET A 289 -11.78 9.65 1.68
CA MET A 289 -11.09 9.36 2.95
C MET A 289 -11.71 10.19 4.07
N ASP A 290 -12.21 9.55 5.09
CA ASP A 290 -12.52 10.20 6.36
C ASP A 290 -11.23 10.43 7.13
N TRP A 291 -10.76 11.68 7.13
CA TRP A 291 -9.48 12.02 7.75
C TRP A 291 -9.45 11.73 9.24
N ALA A 292 -10.51 12.07 9.95
CA ALA A 292 -10.61 11.86 11.41
C ALA A 292 -10.59 10.37 11.79
N GLN A 293 -11.14 9.51 10.93
CA GLN A 293 -11.25 8.08 11.16
C GLN A 293 -10.15 7.28 10.45
N GLN A 294 -9.38 7.90 9.55
CA GLN A 294 -8.39 7.25 8.69
C GLN A 294 -8.99 6.03 7.99
N ALA A 295 -10.19 6.21 7.49
CA ALA A 295 -10.94 5.20 6.77
C ALA A 295 -11.15 5.66 5.33
N THR A 296 -10.82 4.80 4.38
CA THR A 296 -11.03 5.04 2.95
C THR A 296 -12.22 4.25 2.47
N ILE A 297 -13.15 4.89 1.76
CA ILE A 297 -14.30 4.26 1.11
C ILE A 297 -14.13 4.45 -0.39
N SER A 298 -14.11 3.35 -1.13
CA SER A 298 -13.81 3.34 -2.56
C SER A 298 -14.83 2.51 -3.34
N ARG A 299 -15.23 2.99 -4.51
CA ARG A 299 -16.05 2.21 -5.42
C ARG A 299 -15.16 1.40 -6.36
N MET A 300 -15.46 0.12 -6.48
CA MET A 300 -14.79 -0.85 -7.34
C MET A 300 -15.85 -1.59 -8.17
N GLY A 301 -16.15 -1.08 -9.37
CA GLY A 301 -17.24 -1.56 -10.23
C GLY A 301 -18.59 -1.52 -9.51
N GLN A 302 -19.17 -2.70 -9.27
CA GLN A 302 -20.46 -2.88 -8.56
C GLN A 302 -20.28 -3.17 -7.07
N ARG A 303 -19.15 -2.85 -6.50
CA ARG A 303 -18.85 -3.02 -5.07
C ARG A 303 -18.31 -1.75 -4.46
N VAL A 304 -18.56 -1.59 -3.17
CA VAL A 304 -17.97 -0.53 -2.35
C VAL A 304 -17.11 -1.20 -1.29
N ARG A 305 -15.92 -0.69 -1.10
CA ARG A 305 -14.97 -1.17 -0.09
C ARG A 305 -14.63 -0.05 0.88
N ILE A 306 -14.78 -0.32 2.17
CA ILE A 306 -14.15 0.47 3.21
C ILE A 306 -12.91 -0.24 3.70
N THR A 307 -11.80 0.52 3.87
CA THR A 307 -10.59 0.03 4.52
C THR A 307 -10.22 0.94 5.67
N ALA A 308 -9.85 0.34 6.78
CA ALA A 308 -9.43 1.04 7.97
C ALA A 308 -8.60 0.12 8.88
N GLY A 309 -8.09 0.69 9.97
CA GLY A 309 -7.36 -0.05 10.99
C GLY A 309 -5.87 -0.14 10.73
N MET A 310 -5.14 0.08 11.82
CA MET A 310 -3.69 -0.10 11.92
C MET A 310 -3.41 -0.82 13.24
N GLU A 311 -3.37 -2.14 13.18
CA GLU A 311 -3.12 -2.98 14.34
C GLU A 311 -1.68 -3.47 14.31
N MET A 312 -0.88 -3.03 15.28
CA MET A 312 0.51 -3.46 15.44
C MET A 312 0.53 -4.76 16.24
N ALA A 313 0.52 -5.90 15.57
CA ALA A 313 0.59 -7.21 16.19
C ALA A 313 1.71 -8.04 15.55
N SER A 314 2.46 -8.76 16.37
CA SER A 314 3.53 -9.63 15.91
C SER A 314 3.04 -10.98 15.37
N THR A 315 1.76 -11.32 15.53
CA THR A 315 1.24 -12.66 15.19
C THR A 315 0.24 -12.64 14.04
N ALA A 316 0.55 -13.39 13.01
CA ALA A 316 -0.42 -13.85 12.02
C ALA A 316 -1.44 -14.77 12.73
N GLY A 317 -2.72 -14.61 12.46
CA GLY A 317 -3.75 -15.53 12.97
C GLY A 317 -4.58 -15.04 14.16
N ALA A 318 -4.39 -13.81 14.65
CA ALA A 318 -5.31 -13.21 15.59
C ALA A 318 -6.72 -13.09 14.95
N ALA A 319 -7.77 -13.35 15.73
CA ALA A 319 -9.13 -13.15 15.30
C ALA A 319 -9.37 -11.69 14.86
N HIS A 320 -10.37 -11.46 14.00
CA HIS A 320 -10.75 -10.12 13.61
C HIS A 320 -11.15 -9.28 14.83
N HIS A 321 -10.65 -8.06 14.92
CA HIS A 321 -11.01 -7.14 15.99
C HIS A 321 -12.43 -6.61 15.76
N THR A 322 -13.40 -7.22 16.44
CA THR A 322 -14.84 -6.94 16.28
C THR A 322 -15.20 -5.45 16.40
N PRO A 323 -14.67 -4.68 17.39
CA PRO A 323 -14.97 -3.25 17.47
C PRO A 323 -14.55 -2.44 16.25
N THR A 324 -13.39 -2.78 15.62
CA THR A 324 -12.96 -2.15 14.39
C THR A 324 -13.94 -2.43 13.25
N LEU A 325 -14.35 -3.68 13.08
CA LEU A 325 -15.32 -4.05 12.05
C LEU A 325 -16.67 -3.35 12.26
N GLN A 326 -17.21 -3.37 13.46
CA GLN A 326 -18.49 -2.68 13.79
C GLN A 326 -18.41 -1.19 13.46
N ARG A 327 -17.27 -0.55 13.73
CA ARG A 327 -17.04 0.85 13.37
C ARG A 327 -17.00 1.05 11.85
N MET A 328 -16.35 0.16 11.12
CA MET A 328 -16.29 0.23 9.64
C MET A 328 -17.68 0.07 9.02
N TYR A 329 -18.50 -0.86 9.50
CA TYR A 329 -19.90 -1.01 9.07
C TYR A 329 -20.70 0.28 9.31
N ARG A 330 -20.60 0.87 10.51
CA ARG A 330 -21.26 2.14 10.82
C ARG A 330 -20.77 3.26 9.90
N LEU A 331 -19.47 3.47 9.76
CA LEU A 331 -18.92 4.50 8.91
C LEU A 331 -19.38 4.37 7.46
N LEU A 332 -19.42 3.14 6.93
CA LEU A 332 -19.85 2.91 5.56
C LEU A 332 -21.35 3.23 5.38
N ASN A 333 -22.18 2.85 6.36
CA ASN A 333 -23.60 3.19 6.36
C ASN A 333 -23.83 4.70 6.51
N ASP A 334 -23.11 5.35 7.42
CA ASP A 334 -23.29 6.78 7.73
C ASP A 334 -22.83 7.67 6.58
N TRP A 335 -21.74 7.30 5.90
CA TRP A 335 -21.24 8.06 4.75
C TRP A 335 -22.04 7.83 3.46
N PHE A 336 -22.58 6.63 3.25
CA PHE A 336 -23.36 6.29 2.04
C PHE A 336 -24.63 5.54 2.40
N PRO A 337 -25.59 6.21 3.09
CA PRO A 337 -26.86 5.60 3.49
C PRO A 337 -27.66 5.22 2.25
N GLY A 338 -28.02 3.94 2.14
CA GLY A 338 -28.76 3.41 0.97
C GLY A 338 -27.90 3.04 -0.23
N GLY A 339 -26.67 3.51 -0.33
CA GLY A 339 -25.78 3.21 -1.47
C GLY A 339 -25.16 1.81 -1.44
N VAL A 340 -25.11 1.19 -0.23
CA VAL A 340 -24.37 -0.06 -0.01
C VAL A 340 -25.23 -1.12 0.63
N HIS A 341 -25.18 -2.36 0.14
CA HIS A 341 -25.98 -3.48 0.64
C HIS A 341 -25.22 -4.26 1.73
N LEU A 342 -25.17 -3.71 2.95
CA LEU A 342 -24.40 -4.26 4.07
C LEU A 342 -24.96 -5.58 4.66
N SER A 343 -26.24 -5.89 4.43
CA SER A 343 -26.87 -7.15 4.83
C SER A 343 -26.80 -8.26 3.78
N SER A 344 -26.16 -7.99 2.64
CA SER A 344 -25.98 -9.00 1.60
C SER A 344 -25.08 -10.15 2.07
N PRO A 345 -25.38 -11.41 1.73
CA PRO A 345 -24.49 -12.54 1.97
C PRO A 345 -23.18 -12.46 1.18
N GLN A 346 -23.08 -11.55 0.20
CA GLN A 346 -21.87 -11.29 -0.58
C GLN A 346 -20.90 -10.30 0.09
N VAL A 347 -21.21 -9.82 1.29
CA VAL A 347 -20.30 -8.99 2.06
C VAL A 347 -19.07 -9.80 2.45
N GLN A 348 -17.90 -9.26 2.10
CA GLN A 348 -16.62 -9.88 2.39
C GLN A 348 -15.85 -9.06 3.41
N VAL A 349 -15.39 -9.71 4.45
CA VAL A 349 -14.48 -9.13 5.45
C VAL A 349 -13.11 -9.73 5.24
N TRP A 350 -12.09 -8.87 5.24
CA TRP A 350 -10.72 -9.31 5.07
C TRP A 350 -9.79 -8.57 6.04
N ARG A 351 -8.70 -9.23 6.43
CA ARG A 351 -7.62 -8.69 7.26
C ARG A 351 -6.28 -9.06 6.65
N GLY A 352 -5.39 -8.09 6.49
CA GLY A 352 -4.07 -8.33 5.93
C GLY A 352 -2.99 -7.45 6.52
N ALA A 353 -1.75 -7.94 6.48
CA ALA A 353 -0.59 -7.26 7.03
C ALA A 353 0.13 -6.43 5.97
N ARG A 354 0.30 -5.15 6.27
CA ARG A 354 1.19 -4.25 5.53
C ARG A 354 2.55 -4.23 6.21
N ALA A 355 3.61 -4.33 5.43
CA ALA A 355 4.98 -4.29 5.94
C ALA A 355 5.47 -2.84 6.05
N TYR A 356 5.90 -2.43 7.23
CA TYR A 356 6.45 -1.10 7.48
C TYR A 356 7.86 -1.16 8.05
N LEU A 357 8.71 -0.24 7.59
CA LEU A 357 9.96 0.13 8.25
C LEU A 357 9.75 1.39 9.10
N PRO A 358 10.59 1.64 10.12
CA PRO A 358 10.38 2.76 11.04
C PRO A 358 10.45 4.15 10.40
N ASP A 359 11.11 4.27 9.26
CA ASP A 359 11.21 5.50 8.47
C ASP A 359 10.04 5.67 7.48
N GLY A 360 9.18 4.64 7.32
CA GLY A 360 8.03 4.65 6.43
C GLY A 360 8.36 4.42 4.95
N LEU A 361 9.63 4.31 4.57
CA LEU A 361 10.06 4.10 3.20
C LEU A 361 10.18 2.61 2.86
N PRO A 362 9.95 2.19 1.60
CA PRO A 362 10.19 0.82 1.17
C PRO A 362 11.69 0.48 1.19
N ALA A 363 12.01 -0.81 1.20
CA ALA A 363 13.35 -1.32 1.00
C ALA A 363 13.46 -1.91 -0.40
N VAL A 364 14.19 -1.22 -1.28
CA VAL A 364 14.36 -1.57 -2.70
C VAL A 364 15.83 -1.48 -3.08
N GLY A 365 16.41 -2.59 -3.54
CA GLY A 365 17.80 -2.62 -3.97
C GLY A 365 18.58 -3.86 -3.54
N ALA A 366 19.89 -3.80 -3.73
CA ALA A 366 20.82 -4.86 -3.37
C ALA A 366 20.93 -5.02 -1.85
N THR A 367 21.21 -6.26 -1.41
CA THR A 367 21.56 -6.57 -0.03
C THR A 367 23.09 -6.73 0.12
N LYS A 368 23.53 -7.02 1.35
CA LYS A 368 24.94 -7.41 1.59
C LYS A 368 25.32 -8.74 0.94
N HIS A 369 24.37 -9.54 0.49
CA HIS A 369 24.59 -10.82 -0.17
C HIS A 369 24.55 -10.61 -1.70
N PRO A 370 25.65 -10.86 -2.42
CA PRO A 370 25.67 -10.76 -3.88
C PRO A 370 24.60 -11.62 -4.53
N GLY A 371 23.86 -11.05 -5.49
CA GLY A 371 22.77 -11.74 -6.18
C GLY A 371 21.44 -11.79 -5.40
N VAL A 372 21.38 -11.25 -4.17
CA VAL A 372 20.13 -11.18 -3.39
C VAL A 372 19.64 -9.72 -3.27
N TRP A 373 18.41 -9.50 -3.70
CA TRP A 373 17.79 -8.18 -3.81
C TRP A 373 16.47 -8.11 -3.01
N LEU A 374 16.05 -6.92 -2.62
CA LEU A 374 14.79 -6.69 -1.93
C LEU A 374 13.88 -5.75 -2.73
N ASN A 375 12.58 -6.00 -2.68
CA ASN A 375 11.52 -5.09 -3.05
C ASN A 375 10.32 -5.30 -2.11
N LEU A 376 10.36 -4.67 -0.94
CA LEU A 376 9.41 -4.92 0.15
C LEU A 376 9.22 -3.69 1.06
N ALA A 377 8.34 -3.82 2.05
CA ALA A 377 8.04 -2.77 3.05
C ALA A 377 7.36 -1.52 2.46
N HIS A 378 6.50 -1.67 1.47
CA HIS A 378 5.79 -0.57 0.82
C HIS A 378 4.70 0.07 1.69
N GLY A 379 4.44 -0.42 2.88
CA GLY A 379 3.43 0.09 3.79
C GLY A 379 2.02 0.12 3.16
N SER A 380 1.34 1.25 3.27
CA SER A 380 0.02 1.47 2.64
C SER A 380 0.12 1.85 1.14
N HIS A 381 1.32 2.11 0.63
CA HIS A 381 1.53 2.68 -0.69
C HIS A 381 1.84 1.64 -1.77
N GLY A 382 1.79 0.34 -1.44
CA GLY A 382 2.22 -0.73 -2.34
C GLY A 382 1.64 -0.63 -3.75
N ALA A 383 0.34 -0.37 -3.91
CA ALA A 383 -0.27 -0.21 -5.21
C ALA A 383 0.18 1.08 -5.94
N SER A 384 0.43 2.17 -5.20
CA SER A 384 0.87 3.45 -5.77
C SER A 384 2.30 3.38 -6.32
N ILE A 385 3.23 2.78 -5.54
CA ILE A 385 4.66 2.85 -5.84
C ILE A 385 5.25 1.58 -6.46
N ALA A 386 4.46 0.52 -6.64
CA ALA A 386 4.96 -0.77 -7.13
C ALA A 386 5.64 -0.69 -8.50
N ALA A 387 5.08 0.08 -9.45
CA ALA A 387 5.64 0.22 -10.79
C ALA A 387 7.01 0.93 -10.75
N GLY A 388 7.13 2.04 -10.04
CA GLY A 388 8.39 2.77 -9.87
C GLY A 388 9.46 1.96 -9.15
N CYS A 389 9.11 1.28 -8.07
CA CYS A 389 10.02 0.37 -7.36
C CYS A 389 10.51 -0.76 -8.26
N ALA A 390 9.60 -1.37 -9.03
CA ALA A 390 9.93 -2.47 -9.92
C ALA A 390 10.88 -2.03 -11.04
N ARG A 391 10.57 -0.91 -11.72
CA ARG A 391 11.43 -0.39 -12.79
C ARG A 391 12.80 0.00 -12.28
N ALA A 392 12.86 0.78 -11.18
CA ALA A 392 14.15 1.17 -10.60
C ALA A 392 14.98 -0.05 -10.15
N LEU A 393 14.35 -1.08 -9.61
CA LEU A 393 15.06 -2.32 -9.26
C LEU A 393 15.58 -3.07 -10.49
N ALA A 394 14.80 -3.13 -11.56
CA ALA A 394 15.20 -3.77 -12.81
C ALA A 394 16.39 -3.01 -13.45
N ASP A 395 16.36 -1.67 -13.42
CA ASP A 395 17.49 -0.84 -13.87
C ASP A 395 18.78 -1.19 -13.09
N MET A 396 18.69 -1.24 -11.75
CA MET A 396 19.83 -1.59 -10.91
C MET A 396 20.38 -3.00 -11.20
N ILE A 397 19.51 -3.99 -11.41
CA ILE A 397 19.89 -5.37 -11.76
C ILE A 397 20.56 -5.40 -13.14
N GLY A 398 20.03 -4.63 -14.08
CA GLY A 398 20.58 -4.42 -15.43
C GLY A 398 21.83 -3.53 -15.46
N ARG A 399 22.30 -3.03 -14.30
CA ARG A 399 23.42 -2.09 -14.17
C ARG A 399 23.20 -0.78 -14.94
N GLN A 400 21.94 -0.36 -15.05
CA GLN A 400 21.56 0.93 -15.59
C GLN A 400 21.28 1.89 -14.42
N PRO A 401 21.52 3.20 -14.58
CA PRO A 401 21.13 4.17 -13.58
C PRO A 401 19.59 4.27 -13.51
N PRO A 402 18.98 4.13 -12.33
CA PRO A 402 17.55 4.38 -12.18
C PRO A 402 17.19 5.83 -12.51
N ALA A 403 15.98 6.05 -13.03
CA ALA A 403 15.51 7.39 -13.41
C ALA A 403 15.30 8.33 -12.20
N ILE A 404 15.26 7.78 -10.97
CA ILE A 404 15.16 8.52 -9.71
C ILE A 404 16.24 8.09 -8.73
N ASP A 405 16.56 8.95 -7.77
CA ASP A 405 17.51 8.60 -6.70
C ASP A 405 16.89 7.53 -5.78
N MET A 406 17.56 6.37 -5.70
CA MET A 406 17.16 5.23 -4.90
C MET A 406 17.90 5.12 -3.57
N GLN A 407 18.79 6.06 -3.22
CA GLN A 407 19.61 6.00 -2.02
C GLN A 407 18.75 5.92 -0.75
N ALA A 408 17.68 6.72 -0.66
CA ALA A 408 16.75 6.73 0.46
C ALA A 408 16.02 5.38 0.66
N PHE A 409 15.94 4.56 -0.38
CA PHE A 409 15.24 3.27 -0.37
C PHE A 409 16.17 2.08 -0.21
N SER A 410 17.49 2.31 -0.14
CA SER A 410 18.47 1.24 0.00
C SER A 410 18.19 0.34 1.22
N PRO A 411 18.19 -1.00 1.05
CA PRO A 411 18.10 -1.92 2.20
C PRO A 411 19.23 -1.77 3.21
N LEU A 412 20.35 -1.21 2.80
CA LEU A 412 21.56 -1.06 3.61
C LEU A 412 21.55 0.16 4.55
N ARG A 413 20.44 0.93 4.57
CA ARG A 413 20.29 2.09 5.47
C ARG A 413 19.97 1.74 6.93
N PHE A 414 19.77 0.44 7.25
CA PHE A 414 19.54 -0.11 8.60
C PHE A 414 20.69 -0.97 9.09
#